data_0fc1ac5c1fd4c012699789da58259f3f
#
_entry.id   0fc1ac5c1fd4c012699789da58259f3f
#
_cell.length_a   1.000
_cell.length_b   1.000
_cell.length_c   1.000
_cell.angle_alpha   90.00
_cell.angle_beta   90.00
_cell.angle_gamma   90.00
#
_symmetry.space_group_name_H-M   'P 1'
#
loop_
_entity.id
_entity.type
_entity.pdbx_description
1 polymer ?
#
loop_
_entity_poly.entity_id
_entity_poly.type
_entity_poly.pdbx_seq_one_letter_code
_entity_poly.pdbx_strand_id
1 'polypeptide(L)'
;LLNIKGEPVKEKHLLRMRERNAQYGCDGQGISLEGNIGLGCCLSKFGADSQNDIPVYSGETDGLKLACDALIWNRAELLGRLGLNADASTQAVILQAYREWGADCPRFVNGDFAFAVWDGKRGDLLLARDHLGVRPLYYFFEDGIFAFASDYRALLCLPFVGKHLDEVKLFAQLSNTYHINPEATYFAQIRRLPQAHTLRVDAAGIKKRQYWSPGAGQKLFFGTEAEYQQAMYDLVDDAIKRRIRGTDLKIGAELSGGLDSSVITALANRELRKKGVKIPLFSWDPSFERYERQPRDERELIEALCQQEGLECTYYDPEKYRVQEGLSGAFLTDGGDGLIFRHELQELTARGVKFVLTGWGGDQGISHRTNLKELFCLGDWGYFLKEARYQAKGSLLRFIKIILSSTVPVFWGPFSYFNFSAFERPGIVNRAFKRRMKRRCKRDILYFTVDPVKHLESGNIQTRTELLAWVDADYNMQHLFPFLDYRVVDFAMSVPRRLYYYHGTNRYLFRKAFERLLPEKLCYYAYKDDIARCAYFGGTTKKKLEEAKNTAKLLDRGMFSPYIDWYKLEELLGSPAGQNDLRNNHLLVWKIQVCYLLQRITAEAKKVL
;
A
#
# COMPACT_ATOMS: atom_id res chain seq x y z
N LEU A 1 -3.12 21.20 13.55
CA LEU A 1 -3.75 21.25 14.88
C LEU A 1 -4.93 22.21 14.85
N LEU A 2 -6.05 21.82 15.45
CA LEU A 2 -7.21 22.69 15.63
C LEU A 2 -7.77 22.47 17.05
N ASN A 3 -8.03 23.54 17.78
CA ASN A 3 -8.81 23.50 19.02
C ASN A 3 -10.22 24.02 18.73
N ILE A 4 -11.21 23.13 18.70
CA ILE A 4 -12.60 23.51 18.36
C ILE A 4 -13.29 24.31 19.48
N LYS A 5 -12.70 24.38 20.69
CA LYS A 5 -13.18 25.21 21.81
C LYS A 5 -12.69 26.67 21.71
N GLY A 6 -11.89 26.99 20.68
CA GLY A 6 -11.41 28.34 20.42
C GLY A 6 -10.12 28.74 21.15
N GLU A 7 -9.53 27.85 21.97
CA GLU A 7 -8.27 28.15 22.66
C GLU A 7 -7.08 28.17 21.67
N PRO A 8 -6.10 29.06 21.85
CA PRO A 8 -4.95 29.15 20.96
C PRO A 8 -4.12 27.87 20.89
N VAL A 9 -3.74 27.47 19.67
CA VAL A 9 -2.79 26.38 19.44
C VAL A 9 -1.39 26.84 19.86
N LYS A 10 -0.66 26.00 20.59
CA LYS A 10 0.71 26.27 21.02
C LYS A 10 1.69 25.97 19.89
N GLU A 11 2.45 26.95 19.47
CA GLU A 11 3.46 26.84 18.40
C GLU A 11 4.43 25.68 18.63
N LYS A 12 4.90 25.47 19.86
CA LYS A 12 5.79 24.36 20.21
C LYS A 12 5.27 22.97 19.79
N HIS A 13 3.97 22.78 19.75
CA HIS A 13 3.38 21.51 19.31
C HIS A 13 3.53 21.33 17.79
N LEU A 14 3.30 22.41 17.02
CA LEU A 14 3.52 22.39 15.57
C LEU A 14 4.99 22.18 15.21
N LEU A 15 5.90 22.86 15.92
CA LEU A 15 7.34 22.71 15.71
C LEU A 15 7.80 21.27 15.95
N ARG A 16 7.35 20.61 17.03
CA ARG A 16 7.66 19.20 17.31
C ARG A 16 7.13 18.26 16.21
N MET A 17 5.89 18.49 15.76
CA MET A 17 5.31 17.69 14.67
C MET A 17 6.07 17.89 13.36
N ARG A 18 6.43 19.12 13.03
CA ARG A 18 7.21 19.46 11.84
C ARG A 18 8.58 18.80 11.87
N GLU A 19 9.30 18.91 12.98
CA GLU A 19 10.62 18.31 13.18
C GLU A 19 10.56 16.80 12.97
N ARG A 20 9.54 16.11 13.48
CA ARG A 20 9.34 14.68 13.27
C ARG A 20 9.02 14.31 11.82
N ASN A 21 8.35 15.19 11.09
CA ASN A 21 8.02 15.02 9.68
C ASN A 21 9.10 15.55 8.71
N ALA A 22 10.20 16.11 9.20
CA ALA A 22 11.23 16.75 8.37
C ALA A 22 11.81 15.83 7.29
N GLN A 23 11.87 14.52 7.53
CA GLN A 23 12.33 13.52 6.57
C GLN A 23 11.46 13.44 5.29
N TYR A 24 10.18 13.86 5.35
CA TYR A 24 9.26 13.82 4.20
C TYR A 24 9.35 15.07 3.31
N GLY A 25 10.15 16.08 3.67
CA GLY A 25 10.23 17.31 2.92
C GLY A 25 11.57 18.00 3.07
N CYS A 26 12.44 17.78 2.08
CA CYS A 26 13.78 18.36 2.07
C CYS A 26 13.86 19.71 1.32
N ASP A 27 12.82 20.09 0.55
CA ASP A 27 12.84 21.27 -0.33
C ASP A 27 12.15 22.50 0.29
N GLY A 28 11.52 22.32 1.46
CA GLY A 28 10.93 23.43 2.20
C GLY A 28 10.15 22.99 3.42
N GLN A 29 10.12 23.85 4.43
CA GLN A 29 9.34 23.63 5.64
C GLN A 29 8.64 24.93 6.04
N GLY A 30 7.39 24.85 6.46
CA GLY A 30 6.62 26.00 6.89
C GLY A 30 5.55 25.65 7.90
N ILE A 31 5.19 26.66 8.70
CA ILE A 31 4.04 26.65 9.59
C ILE A 31 3.21 27.91 9.39
N SER A 32 1.91 27.81 9.58
CA SER A 32 0.98 28.91 9.72
C SER A 32 0.20 28.73 11.01
N LEU A 33 0.23 29.72 11.87
CA LEU A 33 -0.45 29.72 13.16
C LEU A 33 -1.37 30.93 13.27
N GLU A 34 -2.64 30.70 13.57
CA GLU A 34 -3.64 31.75 13.72
C GLU A 34 -4.70 31.34 14.74
N GLY A 35 -4.64 31.94 15.93
CA GLY A 35 -5.58 31.63 17.02
C GLY A 35 -5.62 30.13 17.33
N ASN A 36 -6.77 29.52 17.09
CA ASN A 36 -7.05 28.13 17.43
C ASN A 36 -6.68 27.12 16.34
N ILE A 37 -6.09 27.57 15.21
CA ILE A 37 -5.63 26.72 14.11
C ILE A 37 -4.14 26.84 13.86
N GLY A 38 -3.48 25.73 13.59
CA GLY A 38 -2.11 25.67 13.12
C GLY A 38 -1.94 24.62 12.03
N LEU A 39 -1.37 25.02 10.90
CA LEU A 39 -1.00 24.16 9.78
C LEU A 39 0.51 24.10 9.66
N GLY A 40 1.05 22.93 9.31
CA GLY A 40 2.47 22.73 9.02
C GLY A 40 2.66 21.80 7.85
N CYS A 41 3.68 22.02 7.06
CA CYS A 41 4.05 21.15 5.95
C CYS A 41 5.58 21.05 5.82
N CYS A 42 6.06 19.85 5.54
CA CYS A 42 7.39 19.57 5.05
C CYS A 42 7.24 19.18 3.57
N LEU A 43 7.82 19.98 2.68
CA LEU A 43 7.60 19.91 1.24
C LEU A 43 8.76 19.23 0.55
N SER A 44 8.48 18.25 -0.31
CA SER A 44 9.37 17.76 -1.35
C SER A 44 8.83 18.14 -2.72
N LYS A 45 9.69 18.68 -3.58
CA LYS A 45 9.35 19.07 -4.95
C LYS A 45 9.74 17.95 -5.91
N PHE A 46 8.74 17.29 -6.43
CA PHE A 46 8.93 16.19 -7.37
C PHE A 46 8.49 16.61 -8.77
N GLY A 47 9.45 16.75 -9.68
CA GLY A 47 9.19 17.09 -11.07
C GLY A 47 8.80 18.54 -11.33
N ALA A 48 8.50 18.86 -12.60
CA ALA A 48 8.23 20.24 -13.06
C ALA A 48 6.97 20.84 -12.44
N ASP A 49 5.94 20.03 -12.20
CA ASP A 49 4.63 20.49 -11.71
C ASP A 49 4.65 21.06 -10.29
N SER A 50 5.67 20.74 -9.49
CA SER A 50 5.80 21.15 -8.09
C SER A 50 6.80 22.29 -7.85
N GLN A 51 7.41 22.87 -8.89
CA GLN A 51 8.46 23.89 -8.74
C GLN A 51 7.96 25.14 -8.00
N ASN A 52 6.71 25.53 -8.25
CA ASN A 52 6.07 26.68 -7.62
C ASN A 52 5.35 26.37 -6.30
N ASP A 53 5.47 25.11 -5.82
CA ASP A 53 4.86 24.70 -4.56
C ASP A 53 5.56 25.33 -3.36
N ILE A 54 4.77 25.68 -2.33
CA ILE A 54 5.23 26.23 -1.04
C ILE A 54 4.66 25.41 0.12
N PRO A 55 5.31 25.35 1.29
CA PRO A 55 4.90 24.47 2.38
C PRO A 55 3.46 24.67 2.86
N VAL A 56 3.04 25.91 3.10
CA VAL A 56 1.65 26.24 3.45
C VAL A 56 1.20 27.36 2.52
N TYR A 57 0.16 27.07 1.74
CA TYR A 57 -0.40 28.01 0.78
C TYR A 57 -1.57 28.78 1.41
N SER A 58 -1.61 30.09 1.24
CA SER A 58 -2.70 30.94 1.68
C SER A 58 -3.37 31.59 0.48
N GLY A 59 -4.70 31.56 0.43
CA GLY A 59 -5.48 32.32 -0.53
C GLY A 59 -5.37 33.84 -0.21
N GLU A 60 -5.33 34.66 -1.26
CA GLU A 60 -5.04 36.08 -1.11
C GLU A 60 -6.12 36.87 -0.34
N THR A 61 -7.41 36.51 -0.52
CA THR A 61 -8.53 37.36 -0.02
C THR A 61 -9.64 36.59 0.70
N ASP A 62 -9.64 35.26 0.64
CA ASP A 62 -10.78 34.43 1.08
C ASP A 62 -10.60 33.77 2.46
N GLY A 63 -9.40 33.94 3.06
CA GLY A 63 -9.09 33.31 4.36
C GLY A 63 -8.85 31.80 4.30
N LEU A 64 -8.70 31.27 3.09
CA LEU A 64 -8.39 29.85 2.89
C LEU A 64 -6.89 29.59 3.11
N LYS A 65 -6.57 28.48 3.79
CA LYS A 65 -5.19 27.99 3.94
C LYS A 65 -5.13 26.51 3.61
N LEU A 66 -4.06 26.09 2.95
CA LEU A 66 -3.87 24.72 2.49
C LEU A 66 -2.50 24.20 2.89
N ALA A 67 -2.48 22.98 3.45
CA ALA A 67 -1.30 22.14 3.53
C ALA A 67 -1.58 20.83 2.77
N CYS A 68 -0.69 20.42 1.89
CA CYS A 68 -0.89 19.21 1.09
C CYS A 68 0.41 18.47 0.80
N ASP A 69 0.27 17.15 0.58
CA ASP A 69 1.20 16.25 -0.10
C ASP A 69 0.43 15.65 -1.27
N ALA A 70 0.76 16.06 -2.51
CA ALA A 70 -0.06 15.69 -3.67
C ALA A 70 0.74 15.60 -4.98
N LEU A 71 0.43 14.56 -5.77
CA LEU A 71 0.77 14.43 -7.18
C LEU A 71 -0.54 14.32 -7.97
N ILE A 72 -0.77 15.22 -8.93
CA ILE A 72 -2.02 15.31 -9.69
C ILE A 72 -1.80 14.78 -11.12
N TRP A 73 -2.43 13.65 -11.44
CA TRP A 73 -2.28 12.96 -12.73
C TRP A 73 -3.17 13.53 -13.84
N ASN A 74 -4.29 14.18 -13.50
CA ASN A 74 -5.16 14.87 -14.45
C ASN A 74 -4.97 16.40 -14.44
N ARG A 75 -3.76 16.88 -14.10
CA ARG A 75 -3.45 18.30 -13.94
C ARG A 75 -3.89 19.15 -15.14
N ALA A 76 -3.56 18.73 -16.37
CA ALA A 76 -3.91 19.51 -17.58
C ALA A 76 -5.43 19.69 -17.74
N GLU A 77 -6.21 18.66 -17.40
CA GLU A 77 -7.68 18.71 -17.42
C GLU A 77 -8.22 19.68 -16.37
N LEU A 78 -7.63 19.66 -15.15
CA LEU A 78 -8.03 20.56 -14.07
C LEU A 78 -7.64 22.01 -14.36
N LEU A 79 -6.46 22.28 -14.89
CA LEU A 79 -6.05 23.64 -15.30
C LEU A 79 -7.03 24.24 -16.29
N GLY A 80 -7.38 23.48 -17.34
CA GLY A 80 -8.37 23.94 -18.32
C GLY A 80 -9.77 24.16 -17.74
N ARG A 81 -10.24 23.24 -16.88
CA ARG A 81 -11.57 23.32 -16.26
C ARG A 81 -11.68 24.44 -15.22
N LEU A 82 -10.59 24.74 -14.51
CA LEU A 82 -10.55 25.74 -13.43
C LEU A 82 -10.05 27.12 -13.91
N GLY A 83 -9.71 27.26 -15.20
CA GLY A 83 -9.21 28.51 -15.76
C GLY A 83 -7.85 28.95 -15.20
N LEU A 84 -6.98 27.98 -14.86
CA LEU A 84 -5.67 28.25 -14.29
C LEU A 84 -4.57 28.17 -15.35
N ASN A 85 -3.51 28.95 -15.14
CA ASN A 85 -2.32 28.91 -15.98
C ASN A 85 -1.52 27.61 -15.80
N ALA A 86 -0.68 27.27 -16.77
CA ALA A 86 0.12 26.06 -16.78
C ALA A 86 1.13 25.98 -15.63
N ASP A 87 1.61 27.11 -15.15
CA ASP A 87 2.58 27.29 -14.05
C ASP A 87 1.94 27.37 -12.66
N ALA A 88 0.61 27.25 -12.55
CA ALA A 88 -0.07 27.24 -11.25
C ALA A 88 0.52 26.18 -10.33
N SER A 89 0.73 26.46 -9.04
CA SER A 89 1.20 25.47 -8.07
C SER A 89 0.18 24.36 -7.86
N THR A 90 0.63 23.19 -7.35
CA THR A 90 -0.27 22.09 -6.97
C THR A 90 -1.31 22.58 -5.95
N GLN A 91 -0.89 23.43 -5.01
CA GLN A 91 -1.76 24.02 -4.02
C GLN A 91 -2.82 24.93 -4.64
N ALA A 92 -2.44 25.74 -5.63
CA ALA A 92 -3.39 26.62 -6.33
C ALA A 92 -4.47 25.80 -7.05
N VAL A 93 -4.09 24.68 -7.68
CA VAL A 93 -5.05 23.75 -8.32
C VAL A 93 -6.02 23.16 -7.30
N ILE A 94 -5.52 22.65 -6.16
CA ILE A 94 -6.37 22.05 -5.11
C ILE A 94 -7.28 23.11 -4.49
N LEU A 95 -6.76 24.31 -4.20
CA LEU A 95 -7.54 25.36 -3.56
C LEU A 95 -8.62 25.89 -4.51
N GLN A 96 -8.32 26.03 -5.80
CA GLN A 96 -9.32 26.42 -6.80
C GLN A 96 -10.38 25.34 -6.99
N ALA A 97 -9.99 24.06 -6.95
CA ALA A 97 -10.93 22.93 -6.94
C ALA A 97 -11.85 22.95 -5.70
N TYR A 98 -11.32 23.35 -4.53
CA TYR A 98 -12.13 23.53 -3.32
C TYR A 98 -13.11 24.71 -3.46
N ARG A 99 -12.70 25.83 -4.06
CA ARG A 99 -13.60 26.97 -4.34
C ARG A 99 -14.77 26.58 -5.23
N GLU A 100 -14.48 25.78 -6.27
CA GLU A 100 -15.48 25.36 -7.25
C GLU A 100 -16.42 24.27 -6.72
N TRP A 101 -15.89 23.25 -6.04
CA TRP A 101 -16.66 22.05 -5.67
C TRP A 101 -16.77 21.80 -4.17
N GLY A 102 -16.21 22.68 -3.34
CA GLY A 102 -16.22 22.52 -1.88
C GLY A 102 -15.65 21.19 -1.42
N ALA A 103 -16.33 20.54 -0.48
CA ALA A 103 -15.92 19.25 0.07
C ALA A 103 -16.01 18.06 -0.92
N ASP A 104 -16.56 18.27 -2.12
CA ASP A 104 -16.58 17.28 -3.19
C ASP A 104 -15.35 17.37 -4.13
N CYS A 105 -14.49 18.37 -3.96
CA CYS A 105 -13.32 18.55 -4.83
C CYS A 105 -12.43 17.30 -4.98
N PRO A 106 -12.24 16.41 -3.98
CA PRO A 106 -11.41 15.22 -4.15
C PRO A 106 -11.92 14.25 -5.23
N ARG A 107 -13.22 14.27 -5.53
CA ARG A 107 -13.82 13.42 -6.58
C ARG A 107 -13.30 13.73 -7.98
N PHE A 108 -12.87 14.96 -8.21
CA PHE A 108 -12.42 15.46 -9.52
C PHE A 108 -10.89 15.42 -9.68
N VAL A 109 -10.17 15.18 -8.60
CA VAL A 109 -8.71 15.07 -8.60
C VAL A 109 -8.30 13.61 -8.82
N ASN A 110 -7.76 13.28 -9.99
CA ASN A 110 -7.04 12.02 -10.17
C ASN A 110 -5.59 12.24 -9.74
N GLY A 111 -5.20 11.63 -8.63
CA GLY A 111 -3.90 11.86 -8.04
C GLY A 111 -3.67 11.01 -6.79
N ASP A 112 -2.43 11.06 -6.30
CA ASP A 112 -2.03 10.52 -5.02
C ASP A 112 -1.92 11.71 -4.07
N PHE A 113 -2.87 11.87 -3.12
CA PHE A 113 -2.92 13.08 -2.30
C PHE A 113 -3.42 12.86 -0.87
N ALA A 114 -2.89 13.68 0.02
CA ALA A 114 -3.45 14.00 1.32
C ALA A 114 -3.37 15.51 1.52
N PHE A 115 -4.49 16.17 1.79
CA PHE A 115 -4.52 17.61 2.01
C PHE A 115 -5.47 18.03 3.11
N ALA A 116 -5.21 19.23 3.65
CA ALA A 116 -6.04 19.91 4.63
C ALA A 116 -6.30 21.35 4.21
N VAL A 117 -7.56 21.74 4.05
CA VAL A 117 -8.03 23.10 3.77
C VAL A 117 -8.67 23.68 5.00
N TRP A 118 -8.14 24.78 5.53
CA TRP A 118 -8.78 25.61 6.53
C TRP A 118 -9.58 26.72 5.85
N ASP A 119 -10.85 26.81 6.19
CA ASP A 119 -11.72 27.93 5.78
C ASP A 119 -11.96 28.85 6.97
N GLY A 120 -11.21 29.95 7.05
CA GLY A 120 -11.28 30.89 8.15
C GLY A 120 -12.63 31.64 8.24
N LYS A 121 -13.35 31.79 7.12
CA LYS A 121 -14.70 32.41 7.12
C LYS A 121 -15.76 31.47 7.72
N ARG A 122 -15.61 30.17 7.50
CA ARG A 122 -16.54 29.17 8.00
C ARG A 122 -16.13 28.60 9.36
N GLY A 123 -14.86 28.78 9.74
CA GLY A 123 -14.29 28.19 10.96
C GLY A 123 -14.22 26.68 10.91
N ASP A 124 -14.02 26.09 9.70
CA ASP A 124 -13.94 24.65 9.53
C ASP A 124 -12.66 24.20 8.82
N LEU A 125 -12.24 22.98 9.12
CA LEU A 125 -11.09 22.29 8.54
C LEU A 125 -11.58 21.08 7.75
N LEU A 126 -11.28 21.02 6.45
CA LEU A 126 -11.53 19.85 5.61
C LEU A 126 -10.22 19.10 5.38
N LEU A 127 -10.17 17.83 5.75
CA LEU A 127 -9.13 16.89 5.33
C LEU A 127 -9.65 16.02 4.21
N ALA A 128 -8.80 15.66 3.25
CA ALA A 128 -9.11 14.68 2.22
C ALA A 128 -7.94 13.74 1.97
N ARG A 129 -8.23 12.48 1.70
CA ARG A 129 -7.28 11.45 1.31
C ARG A 129 -7.68 10.85 -0.02
N ASP A 130 -6.72 10.55 -0.90
CA ASP A 130 -6.95 10.06 -2.25
C ASP A 130 -7.76 8.76 -2.33
N HIS A 131 -8.23 8.44 -3.54
CA HIS A 131 -9.17 7.34 -3.83
C HIS A 131 -8.73 5.98 -3.31
N LEU A 132 -7.43 5.65 -3.36
CA LEU A 132 -6.88 4.37 -2.90
C LEU A 132 -6.05 4.50 -1.61
N GLY A 133 -5.90 5.73 -1.08
CA GLY A 133 -5.15 6.01 0.13
C GLY A 133 -3.64 5.81 -0.05
N VAL A 134 -3.13 6.19 -1.21
CA VAL A 134 -1.69 6.12 -1.53
C VAL A 134 -0.90 7.02 -0.58
N ARG A 135 -1.39 8.26 -0.36
CA ARG A 135 -0.77 9.16 0.62
C ARG A 135 -1.26 8.86 2.04
N PRO A 136 -0.34 8.77 3.03
CA PRO A 136 -0.73 8.56 4.42
C PRO A 136 -1.40 9.80 5.02
N LEU A 137 -2.44 9.56 5.85
CA LEU A 137 -3.07 10.64 6.63
C LEU A 137 -3.67 10.05 7.91
N TYR A 138 -3.18 10.53 9.05
CA TYR A 138 -3.60 10.10 10.38
C TYR A 138 -4.16 11.27 11.17
N TYR A 139 -5.05 10.97 12.12
CA TYR A 139 -5.62 11.98 12.99
C TYR A 139 -5.83 11.47 14.43
N PHE A 140 -5.90 12.43 15.33
CA PHE A 140 -6.28 12.31 16.72
C PHE A 140 -7.42 13.30 16.98
N PHE A 141 -8.41 12.90 17.78
CA PHE A 141 -9.46 13.79 18.24
C PHE A 141 -9.94 13.39 19.63
N GLU A 142 -9.71 14.23 20.61
CA GLU A 142 -10.18 14.06 21.99
C GLU A 142 -10.27 15.43 22.68
N ASP A 143 -11.21 15.61 23.57
CA ASP A 143 -11.41 16.82 24.40
C ASP A 143 -11.50 18.15 23.64
N GLY A 144 -11.93 18.10 22.36
CA GLY A 144 -12.00 19.25 21.49
C GLY A 144 -10.68 19.63 20.82
N ILE A 145 -9.63 18.85 21.01
CA ILE A 145 -8.36 19.00 20.32
C ILE A 145 -8.31 18.03 19.16
N PHE A 146 -8.15 18.58 17.96
CA PHE A 146 -7.94 17.81 16.73
C PHE A 146 -6.50 17.98 16.24
N ALA A 147 -5.84 16.88 15.91
CA ALA A 147 -4.50 16.88 15.31
C ALA A 147 -4.45 15.92 14.12
N PHE A 148 -3.67 16.26 13.08
CA PHE A 148 -3.46 15.37 11.92
C PHE A 148 -2.02 15.45 11.44
N ALA A 149 -1.57 14.38 10.79
CA ALA A 149 -0.23 14.29 10.22
C ALA A 149 -0.15 13.20 9.14
N SER A 150 0.82 13.30 8.25
CA SER A 150 1.18 12.23 7.30
C SER A 150 1.90 11.04 7.97
N ASP A 151 2.47 11.25 9.17
CA ASP A 151 3.11 10.22 9.99
C ASP A 151 2.50 10.23 11.40
N TYR A 152 1.96 9.09 11.85
CA TYR A 152 1.37 9.01 13.20
C TYR A 152 2.42 9.22 14.31
N ARG A 153 3.72 9.04 14.04
CA ARG A 153 4.80 9.34 14.98
C ARG A 153 4.85 10.82 15.35
N ALA A 154 4.47 11.71 14.41
CA ALA A 154 4.34 13.14 14.71
C ALA A 154 3.19 13.44 15.68
N LEU A 155 2.10 12.67 15.64
CA LEU A 155 1.02 12.79 16.62
C LEU A 155 1.46 12.30 18.01
N LEU A 156 2.28 11.26 18.08
CA LEU A 156 2.82 10.73 19.34
C LEU A 156 3.77 11.72 20.07
N CYS A 157 4.32 12.72 19.36
CA CYS A 157 5.12 13.77 19.98
C CYS A 157 4.27 14.78 20.79
N LEU A 158 2.95 14.71 20.70
CA LEU A 158 2.05 15.60 21.41
C LEU A 158 1.78 15.07 22.83
N PRO A 159 1.80 15.95 23.86
CA PRO A 159 1.68 15.54 25.27
C PRO A 159 0.32 14.95 25.64
N PHE A 160 -0.71 15.30 24.90
CA PHE A 160 -2.08 14.86 25.13
C PHE A 160 -2.46 13.60 24.34
N VAL A 161 -1.59 13.08 23.49
CA VAL A 161 -1.81 11.84 22.73
C VAL A 161 -1.25 10.66 23.53
N GLY A 162 -2.12 9.73 23.90
CA GLY A 162 -1.73 8.51 24.62
C GLY A 162 -0.93 7.54 23.76
N LYS A 163 -0.05 6.77 24.43
CA LYS A 163 0.87 5.81 23.80
C LYS A 163 0.41 4.35 23.98
N HIS A 164 -0.86 4.14 24.31
CA HIS A 164 -1.41 2.80 24.48
C HIS A 164 -1.59 2.10 23.15
N LEU A 165 -1.15 0.82 23.08
CA LEU A 165 -1.29 0.02 21.88
C LEU A 165 -2.74 -0.37 21.61
N ASP A 166 -3.13 -0.40 20.34
CA ASP A 166 -4.39 -1.00 19.91
C ASP A 166 -4.28 -2.52 19.94
N GLU A 167 -5.00 -3.14 20.86
CA GLU A 167 -4.93 -4.59 21.09
C GLU A 167 -5.41 -5.41 19.88
N VAL A 168 -6.39 -4.90 19.13
CA VAL A 168 -6.95 -5.62 17.97
C VAL A 168 -5.95 -5.60 16.82
N LYS A 169 -5.34 -4.44 16.54
CA LYS A 169 -4.28 -4.32 15.52
C LYS A 169 -3.05 -5.14 15.89
N LEU A 170 -2.62 -5.10 17.15
CA LEU A 170 -1.50 -5.90 17.64
C LEU A 170 -1.80 -7.40 17.55
N PHE A 171 -3.02 -7.83 17.89
CA PHE A 171 -3.43 -9.23 17.78
C PHE A 171 -3.41 -9.70 16.32
N ALA A 172 -3.97 -8.93 15.41
CA ALA A 172 -3.95 -9.24 13.98
C ALA A 172 -2.51 -9.44 13.48
N GLN A 173 -1.61 -8.54 13.89
CA GLN A 173 -0.20 -8.59 13.57
C GLN A 173 0.50 -9.85 14.11
N LEU A 174 0.32 -10.14 15.40
CA LEU A 174 0.94 -11.30 16.06
C LEU A 174 0.33 -12.63 15.60
N SER A 175 -0.92 -12.63 15.14
CA SER A 175 -1.63 -13.81 14.63
C SER A 175 -1.46 -14.00 13.12
N ASN A 176 -0.75 -13.08 12.45
CA ASN A 176 -0.63 -13.06 11.00
C ASN A 176 -2.00 -13.10 10.30
N THR A 177 -2.96 -12.35 10.86
CA THR A 177 -4.30 -12.15 10.30
C THR A 177 -4.44 -10.72 9.83
N TYR A 178 -5.22 -10.52 8.78
CA TYR A 178 -5.49 -9.18 8.31
C TYR A 178 -6.55 -8.50 9.18
N HIS A 179 -6.30 -7.26 9.57
CA HIS A 179 -7.26 -6.47 10.31
C HIS A 179 -8.12 -5.67 9.34
N ILE A 180 -9.44 -5.81 9.45
CA ILE A 180 -10.40 -5.26 8.49
C ILE A 180 -10.76 -3.80 8.77
N ASN A 181 -10.37 -3.25 9.91
CA ASN A 181 -10.64 -1.84 10.18
C ASN A 181 -9.61 -0.94 9.50
N PRO A 182 -9.98 -0.24 8.40
CA PRO A 182 -9.05 0.61 7.66
C PRO A 182 -8.56 1.82 8.48
N GLU A 183 -9.23 2.15 9.59
CA GLU A 183 -8.87 3.27 10.48
C GLU A 183 -7.85 2.89 11.54
N ALA A 184 -7.69 1.60 11.84
CA ALA A 184 -6.85 1.18 12.95
C ALA A 184 -5.36 1.42 12.69
N THR A 185 -4.69 2.02 13.68
CA THR A 185 -3.24 2.07 13.79
C THR A 185 -2.76 1.21 14.95
N TYR A 186 -1.45 1.13 15.19
CA TYR A 186 -0.94 0.44 16.39
C TYR A 186 -1.18 1.19 17.71
N PHE A 187 -1.66 2.44 17.66
CA PHE A 187 -1.93 3.28 18.81
C PHE A 187 -3.43 3.59 18.92
N ALA A 188 -4.03 3.26 20.03
CA ALA A 188 -5.49 3.24 20.22
C ALA A 188 -6.19 4.59 19.97
N GLN A 189 -5.51 5.72 20.28
CA GLN A 189 -6.06 7.07 20.11
C GLN A 189 -5.77 7.68 18.73
N ILE A 190 -4.89 7.06 17.93
CA ILE A 190 -4.56 7.56 16.59
C ILE A 190 -5.31 6.75 15.54
N ARG A 191 -6.03 7.42 14.68
CA ARG A 191 -6.78 6.81 13.59
C ARG A 191 -6.19 7.19 12.25
N ARG A 192 -6.29 6.29 11.30
CA ARG A 192 -6.03 6.56 9.88
C ARG A 192 -7.30 7.15 9.27
N LEU A 193 -7.19 8.19 8.44
CA LEU A 193 -8.27 8.55 7.55
C LEU A 193 -8.33 7.50 6.43
N PRO A 194 -9.46 6.78 6.24
CA PRO A 194 -9.56 5.78 5.19
C PRO A 194 -9.42 6.39 3.80
N GLN A 195 -9.09 5.57 2.82
CA GLN A 195 -9.09 5.95 1.42
C GLN A 195 -10.43 6.54 0.98
N ALA A 196 -10.41 7.43 -0.01
CA ALA A 196 -11.61 8.05 -0.57
C ALA A 196 -12.51 8.72 0.47
N HIS A 197 -11.94 9.21 1.57
CA HIS A 197 -12.72 9.91 2.59
C HIS A 197 -12.28 11.36 2.72
N THR A 198 -13.29 12.18 3.03
CA THR A 198 -13.09 13.50 3.62
C THR A 198 -13.43 13.47 5.11
N LEU A 199 -12.75 14.30 5.90
CA LEU A 199 -13.01 14.52 7.31
C LEU A 199 -13.16 16.02 7.54
N ARG A 200 -14.37 16.48 7.88
CA ARG A 200 -14.63 17.86 8.26
C ARG A 200 -14.58 17.99 9.77
N VAL A 201 -13.92 19.02 10.24
CA VAL A 201 -13.77 19.35 11.66
C VAL A 201 -14.25 20.77 11.88
N ASP A 202 -15.24 20.96 12.73
CA ASP A 202 -15.81 22.26 13.10
C ASP A 202 -16.19 22.27 14.58
N ALA A 203 -16.86 23.33 15.04
CA ALA A 203 -17.30 23.45 16.44
C ALA A 203 -18.22 22.32 16.92
N ALA A 204 -18.92 21.62 16.00
CA ALA A 204 -19.76 20.47 16.31
C ALA A 204 -18.97 19.14 16.45
N GLY A 205 -17.68 19.14 16.12
CA GLY A 205 -16.82 17.97 16.19
C GLY A 205 -16.32 17.50 14.83
N ILE A 206 -16.26 16.19 14.63
CA ILE A 206 -15.75 15.58 13.39
C ILE A 206 -16.87 14.90 12.61
N LYS A 207 -16.88 15.11 11.29
CA LYS A 207 -17.78 14.43 10.36
C LYS A 207 -17.00 13.83 9.18
N LYS A 208 -17.02 12.50 9.08
CA LYS A 208 -16.35 11.73 8.02
C LYS A 208 -17.34 11.37 6.93
N ARG A 209 -16.91 11.46 5.65
CA ARG A 209 -17.71 11.09 4.49
C ARG A 209 -16.85 10.39 3.45
N GLN A 210 -17.31 9.24 2.97
CA GLN A 210 -16.74 8.59 1.79
C GLN A 210 -17.22 9.31 0.54
N TYR A 211 -16.29 9.72 -0.34
CA TYR A 211 -16.62 10.43 -1.57
C TYR A 211 -16.56 9.52 -2.81
N TRP A 212 -15.89 8.39 -2.72
CA TRP A 212 -15.81 7.39 -3.79
C TRP A 212 -15.72 5.97 -3.19
N SER A 213 -16.22 4.96 -3.93
CA SER A 213 -16.04 3.53 -3.63
C SER A 213 -15.81 2.78 -4.94
N PRO A 214 -14.91 1.77 -4.96
CA PRO A 214 -14.61 0.99 -6.16
C PRO A 214 -15.86 0.36 -6.77
N GLY A 215 -16.05 0.55 -8.08
CA GLY A 215 -17.16 -0.05 -8.80
C GLY A 215 -18.55 0.51 -8.50
N ALA A 216 -18.65 1.63 -7.79
CA ALA A 216 -19.92 2.33 -7.55
C ALA A 216 -20.46 3.04 -8.82
N GLY A 217 -19.62 3.16 -9.84
CA GLY A 217 -20.00 3.72 -11.14
C GLY A 217 -20.91 2.81 -11.98
N GLN A 218 -21.31 3.27 -13.16
CA GLN A 218 -22.05 2.45 -14.11
C GLN A 218 -21.22 1.23 -14.54
N LYS A 219 -21.84 0.05 -14.53
CA LYS A 219 -21.23 -1.13 -15.11
C LYS A 219 -20.97 -0.90 -16.59
N LEU A 220 -19.72 -1.05 -17.00
CA LEU A 220 -19.35 -0.97 -18.41
C LEU A 220 -19.76 -2.27 -19.11
N PHE A 221 -20.49 -2.14 -20.20
CA PHE A 221 -20.86 -3.25 -21.06
C PHE A 221 -20.30 -2.98 -22.46
N PHE A 222 -19.35 -3.81 -22.87
CA PHE A 222 -18.89 -3.84 -24.25
C PHE A 222 -19.52 -5.04 -24.97
N GLY A 223 -19.67 -4.93 -26.28
CA GLY A 223 -20.30 -5.96 -27.10
C GLY A 223 -19.45 -7.22 -27.25
N THR A 224 -18.12 -7.07 -27.22
CA THR A 224 -17.18 -8.14 -27.47
C THR A 224 -16.06 -8.18 -26.42
N GLU A 225 -15.42 -9.33 -26.28
CA GLU A 225 -14.25 -9.49 -25.42
C GLU A 225 -13.06 -8.63 -25.90
N ALA A 226 -12.91 -8.47 -27.22
CA ALA A 226 -11.85 -7.65 -27.82
C ALA A 226 -11.96 -6.17 -27.41
N GLU A 227 -13.17 -5.64 -27.30
CA GLU A 227 -13.38 -4.27 -26.82
C GLU A 227 -12.99 -4.12 -25.34
N TYR A 228 -13.26 -5.12 -24.48
CA TYR A 228 -12.75 -5.11 -23.11
C TYR A 228 -11.22 -5.16 -23.06
N GLN A 229 -10.57 -5.96 -23.92
CA GLN A 229 -9.12 -6.05 -24.01
C GLN A 229 -8.50 -4.71 -24.42
N GLN A 230 -9.06 -4.06 -25.46
CA GLN A 230 -8.58 -2.77 -25.95
C GLN A 230 -8.77 -1.66 -24.90
N ALA A 231 -9.95 -1.58 -24.29
CA ALA A 231 -10.23 -0.60 -23.24
C ALA A 231 -9.30 -0.78 -22.03
N MET A 232 -9.00 -2.03 -21.65
CA MET A 232 -8.03 -2.33 -20.59
C MET A 232 -6.62 -1.86 -20.95
N TYR A 233 -6.17 -2.14 -22.18
CA TYR A 233 -4.86 -1.70 -22.67
C TYR A 233 -4.75 -0.18 -22.65
N ASP A 234 -5.71 0.52 -23.27
CA ASP A 234 -5.68 1.98 -23.42
C ASP A 234 -5.71 2.68 -22.05
N LEU A 235 -6.48 2.16 -21.10
CA LEU A 235 -6.60 2.73 -19.78
C LEU A 235 -5.33 2.57 -18.95
N VAL A 236 -4.69 1.41 -19.03
CA VAL A 236 -3.42 1.14 -18.33
C VAL A 236 -2.29 1.97 -18.95
N ASP A 237 -2.25 2.05 -20.28
CA ASP A 237 -1.27 2.85 -21.02
C ASP A 237 -1.41 4.35 -20.67
N ASP A 238 -2.64 4.89 -20.63
CA ASP A 238 -2.90 6.27 -20.22
C ASP A 238 -2.49 6.52 -18.75
N ALA A 239 -2.79 5.59 -17.84
CA ALA A 239 -2.42 5.71 -16.44
C ALA A 239 -0.89 5.77 -16.24
N ILE A 240 -0.13 5.01 -17.04
CA ILE A 240 1.34 5.05 -17.05
C ILE A 240 1.85 6.37 -17.66
N LYS A 241 1.32 6.78 -18.80
CA LYS A 241 1.72 8.01 -19.49
C LYS A 241 1.49 9.26 -18.64
N ARG A 242 0.36 9.33 -17.92
CA ARG A 242 0.07 10.43 -16.99
C ARG A 242 1.12 10.53 -15.88
N ARG A 243 1.54 9.38 -15.33
CA ARG A 243 2.56 9.34 -14.27
C ARG A 243 3.97 9.69 -14.77
N ILE A 244 4.29 9.37 -16.02
CA ILE A 244 5.60 9.72 -16.62
C ILE A 244 5.73 11.21 -16.91
N ARG A 245 4.63 11.91 -17.23
CA ARG A 245 4.69 13.33 -17.68
C ARG A 245 5.30 14.27 -16.65
N GLY A 246 5.01 14.08 -15.36
CA GLY A 246 5.46 14.98 -14.30
C GLY A 246 6.80 14.61 -13.66
N THR A 247 7.55 13.63 -14.20
CA THR A 247 8.71 13.04 -13.52
C THR A 247 10.07 13.59 -13.96
N ASP A 248 10.14 14.56 -14.89
CA ASP A 248 11.38 15.01 -15.52
C ASP A 248 12.25 13.86 -16.05
N LEU A 249 11.61 12.74 -16.39
CA LEU A 249 12.21 11.48 -16.88
C LEU A 249 13.17 10.81 -15.87
N LYS A 250 13.18 11.20 -14.61
CA LYS A 250 13.97 10.59 -13.52
C LYS A 250 13.24 9.39 -12.93
N ILE A 251 12.87 8.44 -13.80
CA ILE A 251 12.00 7.33 -13.47
C ILE A 251 12.69 5.98 -13.65
N GLY A 252 12.49 5.07 -12.70
CA GLY A 252 12.88 3.67 -12.76
C GLY A 252 11.69 2.75 -12.57
N ALA A 253 11.88 1.44 -12.62
CA ALA A 253 10.83 0.46 -12.36
C ALA A 253 11.33 -0.78 -11.63
N GLU A 254 10.44 -1.36 -10.81
CA GLU A 254 10.58 -2.69 -10.25
C GLU A 254 10.20 -3.75 -11.29
N LEU A 255 11.02 -4.82 -11.41
CA LEU A 255 10.75 -5.93 -12.32
C LEU A 255 10.91 -7.26 -11.59
N SER A 256 9.81 -7.93 -11.27
CA SER A 256 9.79 -9.19 -10.52
C SER A 256 9.62 -10.45 -11.38
N GLY A 257 9.62 -10.32 -12.72
CA GLY A 257 9.23 -11.43 -13.61
C GLY A 257 7.73 -11.73 -13.62
N GLY A 258 6.95 -11.10 -12.74
CA GLY A 258 5.50 -11.22 -12.71
C GLY A 258 4.83 -10.40 -13.81
N LEU A 259 3.59 -10.80 -14.17
CA LEU A 259 2.81 -10.21 -15.25
C LEU A 259 2.60 -8.68 -15.08
N ASP A 260 2.30 -8.25 -13.86
CA ASP A 260 1.95 -6.85 -13.55
C ASP A 260 3.14 -5.90 -13.72
N SER A 261 4.27 -6.20 -13.09
CA SER A 261 5.50 -5.40 -13.22
C SER A 261 6.01 -5.37 -14.66
N SER A 262 5.86 -6.48 -15.38
CA SER A 262 6.30 -6.59 -16.77
C SER A 262 5.48 -5.72 -17.73
N VAL A 263 4.16 -5.65 -17.56
CA VAL A 263 3.29 -4.74 -18.34
C VAL A 263 3.68 -3.29 -18.10
N ILE A 264 3.85 -2.88 -16.84
CA ILE A 264 4.26 -1.51 -16.51
C ILE A 264 5.61 -1.18 -17.09
N THR A 265 6.59 -2.06 -16.91
CA THR A 265 7.96 -1.85 -17.44
C THR A 265 7.96 -1.70 -18.95
N ALA A 266 7.28 -2.59 -19.69
CA ALA A 266 7.25 -2.56 -21.14
C ALA A 266 6.57 -1.29 -21.69
N LEU A 267 5.41 -0.91 -21.16
CA LEU A 267 4.70 0.32 -21.57
C LEU A 267 5.51 1.57 -21.22
N ALA A 268 6.06 1.64 -20.02
CA ALA A 268 6.88 2.78 -19.58
C ALA A 268 8.15 2.91 -20.44
N ASN A 269 8.85 1.80 -20.71
CA ASN A 269 10.03 1.81 -21.57
C ASN A 269 9.71 2.32 -22.98
N ARG A 270 8.62 1.84 -23.59
CA ARG A 270 8.20 2.30 -24.93
C ARG A 270 7.86 3.78 -24.96
N GLU A 271 7.27 4.33 -23.90
CA GLU A 271 7.00 5.76 -23.80
C GLU A 271 8.28 6.59 -23.59
N LEU A 272 9.19 6.16 -22.71
CA LEU A 272 10.46 6.83 -22.43
C LEU A 272 11.42 6.78 -23.63
N ARG A 273 11.44 5.67 -24.37
CA ARG A 273 12.27 5.54 -25.61
C ARG A 273 11.90 6.57 -26.67
N LYS A 274 10.65 7.02 -26.78
CA LYS A 274 10.26 8.12 -27.67
C LYS A 274 10.97 9.43 -27.32
N LYS A 275 11.45 9.54 -26.08
CA LYS A 275 12.20 10.69 -25.56
C LYS A 275 13.69 10.42 -25.42
N GLY A 276 14.19 9.31 -25.97
CA GLY A 276 15.59 8.90 -25.93
C GLY A 276 16.09 8.38 -24.58
N VAL A 277 15.18 8.05 -23.64
CA VAL A 277 15.53 7.59 -22.30
C VAL A 277 15.30 6.09 -22.16
N LYS A 278 16.27 5.37 -21.60
CA LYS A 278 16.11 3.98 -21.12
C LYS A 278 15.73 3.99 -19.66
N ILE A 279 14.73 3.17 -19.28
CA ILE A 279 14.29 3.06 -17.89
C ILE A 279 15.27 2.18 -17.08
N PRO A 280 15.85 2.66 -15.98
CA PRO A 280 16.58 1.83 -15.03
C PRO A 280 15.65 0.81 -14.36
N LEU A 281 16.09 -0.45 -14.29
CA LEU A 281 15.32 -1.54 -13.69
C LEU A 281 16.03 -2.11 -12.47
N PHE A 282 15.22 -2.53 -11.50
CA PHE A 282 15.67 -3.27 -10.35
C PHE A 282 14.79 -4.50 -10.09
N SER A 283 15.43 -5.63 -9.79
CA SER A 283 14.75 -6.85 -9.34
C SER A 283 15.17 -7.23 -7.93
N TRP A 284 14.20 -7.67 -7.15
CA TRP A 284 14.43 -8.18 -5.80
C TRP A 284 15.04 -9.59 -5.76
N ASP A 285 15.08 -10.26 -6.91
CA ASP A 285 15.71 -11.55 -7.02
C ASP A 285 17.23 -11.41 -7.10
N PRO A 286 18.00 -12.38 -6.55
CA PRO A 286 19.46 -12.38 -6.67
C PRO A 286 19.89 -12.72 -8.08
N SER A 287 21.06 -12.22 -8.52
CA SER A 287 21.61 -12.53 -9.86
C SER A 287 21.91 -14.03 -10.04
N PHE A 288 21.94 -14.50 -11.31
CA PHE A 288 22.34 -15.88 -11.64
C PHE A 288 23.81 -16.19 -11.33
N GLU A 289 24.65 -15.21 -11.27
CA GLU A 289 26.06 -15.37 -10.85
C GLU A 289 26.18 -15.85 -9.40
N ARG A 290 25.22 -15.45 -8.54
CA ARG A 290 25.23 -15.82 -7.13
C ARG A 290 24.40 -17.04 -6.79
N TYR A 291 23.33 -17.27 -7.53
CA TYR A 291 22.39 -18.36 -7.29
C TYR A 291 22.06 -19.06 -8.60
N GLU A 292 22.40 -20.35 -8.67
CA GLU A 292 22.11 -21.18 -9.83
C GLU A 292 20.63 -21.15 -10.24
N ARG A 293 20.39 -21.42 -11.52
CA ARG A 293 19.05 -21.55 -12.06
C ARG A 293 18.27 -22.63 -11.35
N GLN A 294 17.03 -22.33 -11.01
CA GLN A 294 16.10 -23.25 -10.39
C GLN A 294 15.01 -23.66 -11.38
N PRO A 295 14.36 -24.83 -11.23
CA PRO A 295 13.18 -25.15 -12.00
C PRO A 295 12.11 -24.07 -11.82
N ARG A 296 11.55 -23.55 -12.91
CA ARG A 296 10.54 -22.48 -12.93
C ARG A 296 11.02 -21.13 -12.37
N ASP A 297 12.24 -20.78 -12.66
CA ASP A 297 12.88 -19.55 -12.20
C ASP A 297 12.27 -18.31 -12.87
N GLU A 298 11.67 -17.42 -12.08
CA GLU A 298 11.06 -16.18 -12.58
C GLU A 298 12.10 -15.21 -13.17
N ARG A 299 13.39 -15.34 -12.82
CA ARG A 299 14.48 -14.56 -13.41
C ARG A 299 14.62 -14.79 -14.92
N GLU A 300 14.29 -15.98 -15.43
CA GLU A 300 14.25 -16.24 -16.88
C GLU A 300 13.18 -15.38 -17.60
N LEU A 301 12.11 -15.02 -16.89
CA LEU A 301 11.06 -14.14 -17.43
C LEU A 301 11.53 -12.69 -17.45
N ILE A 302 12.32 -12.28 -16.44
CA ILE A 302 12.99 -10.97 -16.41
C ILE A 302 13.94 -10.84 -17.60
N GLU A 303 14.82 -11.83 -17.81
CA GLU A 303 15.75 -11.85 -18.94
C GLU A 303 15.04 -11.80 -20.29
N ALA A 304 13.96 -12.58 -20.45
CA ALA A 304 13.17 -12.58 -21.69
C ALA A 304 12.57 -11.21 -22.02
N LEU A 305 12.03 -10.52 -21.02
CA LEU A 305 11.50 -9.16 -21.19
C LEU A 305 12.62 -8.16 -21.48
N CYS A 306 13.72 -8.23 -20.73
CA CYS A 306 14.89 -7.36 -20.94
C CYS A 306 15.47 -7.52 -22.35
N GLN A 307 15.58 -8.74 -22.85
CA GLN A 307 16.02 -9.01 -24.21
C GLN A 307 15.06 -8.42 -25.24
N GLN A 308 13.73 -8.62 -25.09
CA GLN A 308 12.73 -8.08 -26.01
C GLN A 308 12.73 -6.56 -26.03
N GLU A 309 12.83 -5.91 -24.89
CA GLU A 309 12.72 -4.45 -24.75
C GLU A 309 14.07 -3.72 -24.83
N GLY A 310 15.20 -4.43 -24.97
CA GLY A 310 16.55 -3.86 -25.02
C GLY A 310 16.98 -3.19 -23.71
N LEU A 311 16.65 -3.82 -22.58
CA LEU A 311 16.86 -3.33 -21.23
C LEU A 311 17.86 -4.20 -20.46
N GLU A 312 18.42 -3.64 -19.39
CA GLU A 312 19.25 -4.32 -18.42
C GLU A 312 18.62 -4.19 -17.03
N CYS A 313 18.56 -5.30 -16.29
CA CYS A 313 18.01 -5.33 -14.95
C CYS A 313 19.14 -5.44 -13.92
N THR A 314 19.09 -4.59 -12.89
CA THR A 314 19.94 -4.71 -11.71
C THR A 314 19.26 -5.66 -10.72
N TYR A 315 20.01 -6.65 -10.25
CA TYR A 315 19.50 -7.64 -9.31
C TYR A 315 19.94 -7.31 -7.87
N TYR A 316 19.11 -7.75 -6.93
CA TYR A 316 19.41 -7.62 -5.50
C TYR A 316 20.71 -8.34 -5.13
N ASP A 317 21.59 -7.65 -4.37
CA ASP A 317 22.83 -8.21 -3.83
C ASP A 317 22.81 -8.22 -2.30
N PRO A 318 22.54 -9.39 -1.69
CA PRO A 318 22.42 -9.50 -0.24
C PRO A 318 23.71 -9.24 0.55
N GLU A 319 24.89 -9.35 -0.08
CA GLU A 319 26.16 -9.13 0.59
C GLU A 319 26.52 -7.65 0.74
N LYS A 320 26.02 -6.83 -0.18
CA LYS A 320 26.12 -5.37 -0.10
C LYS A 320 25.31 -4.80 1.05
N TYR A 321 24.35 -5.57 1.57
CA TYR A 321 23.35 -5.08 2.52
C TYR A 321 23.54 -5.71 3.90
N ARG A 322 23.90 -4.91 4.90
CA ARG A 322 23.99 -5.35 6.30
C ARG A 322 22.69 -5.00 7.04
N VAL A 323 22.09 -6.01 7.68
CA VAL A 323 20.80 -5.92 8.39
C VAL A 323 20.80 -4.87 9.53
N GLN A 324 21.97 -4.52 10.07
CA GLN A 324 22.08 -3.55 11.18
C GLN A 324 21.68 -2.11 10.82
N GLU A 325 21.72 -1.73 9.55
CA GLU A 325 21.33 -0.39 9.10
C GLU A 325 19.80 -0.21 8.92
N GLY A 326 19.05 -1.31 8.96
CA GLY A 326 17.64 -1.37 8.58
C GLY A 326 16.60 -1.17 9.69
N LEU A 327 16.98 -1.00 10.95
CA LEU A 327 16.04 -0.91 12.08
C LEU A 327 15.41 0.48 12.30
N SER A 328 15.50 1.39 11.34
CA SER A 328 14.78 2.66 11.38
C SER A 328 13.34 2.48 10.87
N GLY A 329 12.39 2.88 11.66
CA GLY A 329 10.96 3.18 11.39
C GLY A 329 10.12 2.40 10.37
N ALA A 330 10.70 1.89 9.28
CA ALA A 330 10.02 1.31 8.13
C ALA A 330 9.39 -0.09 8.36
N PHE A 331 9.60 -0.71 9.50
CA PHE A 331 9.22 -2.11 9.76
C PHE A 331 7.81 -2.33 10.33
N LEU A 332 7.03 -1.28 10.56
CA LEU A 332 5.67 -1.40 11.13
C LEU A 332 4.61 -1.88 10.14
N THR A 333 5.01 -2.46 9.05
CA THR A 333 4.09 -2.89 8.00
C THR A 333 4.16 -4.38 7.75
N ASP A 334 3.11 -4.91 7.16
CA ASP A 334 2.78 -6.34 7.04
C ASP A 334 3.77 -7.21 6.20
N GLY A 335 5.02 -6.83 6.07
CA GLY A 335 6.00 -7.69 5.39
C GLY A 335 7.42 -7.21 5.62
N GLY A 336 8.29 -8.03 6.17
CA GLY A 336 9.69 -7.75 6.47
C GLY A 336 10.61 -7.36 5.29
N ASP A 337 10.04 -6.77 4.24
CA ASP A 337 10.69 -6.44 2.96
C ASP A 337 11.36 -5.05 2.97
N GLY A 338 11.22 -4.28 4.05
CA GLY A 338 11.75 -2.91 4.11
C GLY A 338 13.25 -2.78 3.83
N LEU A 339 14.03 -3.83 4.06
CA LEU A 339 15.46 -3.87 3.73
C LEU A 339 15.72 -3.99 2.23
N ILE A 340 14.91 -4.80 1.53
CA ILE A 340 15.01 -4.99 0.09
C ILE A 340 14.71 -3.67 -0.62
N PHE A 341 13.67 -2.96 -0.18
CA PHE A 341 13.33 -1.64 -0.71
C PHE A 341 14.43 -0.60 -0.51
N ARG A 342 15.11 -0.61 0.64
CA ARG A 342 16.22 0.31 0.88
C ARG A 342 17.37 0.09 -0.10
N HIS A 343 17.73 -1.15 -0.35
CA HIS A 343 18.76 -1.47 -1.33
C HIS A 343 18.33 -1.05 -2.74
N GLU A 344 17.09 -1.34 -3.13
CA GLU A 344 16.52 -0.90 -4.40
C GLU A 344 16.62 0.62 -4.55
N LEU A 345 16.11 1.37 -3.58
CA LEU A 345 16.11 2.83 -3.63
C LEU A 345 17.53 3.40 -3.62
N GLN A 346 18.47 2.78 -2.90
CA GLN A 346 19.86 3.17 -2.91
C GLN A 346 20.48 3.03 -4.31
N GLU A 347 20.31 1.88 -4.97
CA GLU A 347 20.83 1.61 -6.31
C GLU A 347 20.16 2.53 -7.37
N LEU A 348 18.86 2.77 -7.26
CA LEU A 348 18.13 3.65 -8.16
C LEU A 348 18.48 5.12 -7.92
N THR A 349 18.65 5.56 -6.68
CA THR A 349 19.11 6.93 -6.35
C THR A 349 20.50 7.21 -6.93
N ALA A 350 21.42 6.25 -6.86
CA ALA A 350 22.75 6.37 -7.46
C ALA A 350 22.71 6.59 -8.99
N ARG A 351 21.60 6.22 -9.64
CA ARG A 351 21.34 6.44 -11.07
C ARG A 351 20.50 7.69 -11.36
N GLY A 352 20.28 8.54 -10.36
CA GLY A 352 19.50 9.77 -10.51
C GLY A 352 17.98 9.57 -10.58
N VAL A 353 17.46 8.37 -10.27
CA VAL A 353 16.02 8.09 -10.21
C VAL A 353 15.40 8.83 -9.04
N LYS A 354 14.20 9.37 -9.26
CA LYS A 354 13.36 10.04 -8.26
C LYS A 354 11.99 9.39 -8.12
N PHE A 355 11.57 8.65 -9.13
CA PHE A 355 10.28 7.97 -9.17
C PHE A 355 10.46 6.50 -9.53
N VAL A 356 9.77 5.60 -8.83
CA VAL A 356 9.81 4.16 -9.09
C VAL A 356 8.43 3.66 -9.48
N LEU A 357 8.29 3.16 -10.69
CA LEU A 357 7.08 2.48 -11.13
C LEU A 357 7.02 1.06 -10.55
N THR A 358 5.90 0.73 -9.93
CA THR A 358 5.67 -0.60 -9.36
C THR A 358 4.43 -1.27 -9.95
N GLY A 359 4.50 -2.59 -10.15
CA GLY A 359 3.36 -3.43 -10.55
C GLY A 359 2.36 -3.72 -9.43
N TRP A 360 2.61 -3.19 -8.24
CA TRP A 360 1.76 -3.43 -7.09
C TRP A 360 0.38 -2.79 -7.25
N GLY A 361 -0.66 -3.46 -6.76
CA GLY A 361 -2.05 -3.06 -6.98
C GLY A 361 -2.74 -3.82 -8.13
N GLY A 362 -1.99 -4.44 -9.04
CA GLY A 362 -2.55 -5.20 -10.15
C GLY A 362 -3.40 -6.39 -9.70
N ASP A 363 -2.86 -7.25 -8.85
CA ASP A 363 -3.55 -8.43 -8.29
C ASP A 363 -4.85 -8.08 -7.54
N GLN A 364 -4.91 -6.90 -6.93
CA GLN A 364 -6.07 -6.40 -6.18
C GLN A 364 -7.16 -5.84 -7.09
N GLY A 365 -6.82 -5.43 -8.31
CA GLY A 365 -7.72 -4.73 -9.24
C GLY A 365 -7.69 -5.32 -10.65
N ILE A 366 -6.93 -4.69 -11.53
CA ILE A 366 -7.00 -4.88 -12.99
C ILE A 366 -6.58 -6.27 -13.47
N SER A 367 -5.63 -6.91 -12.78
CA SER A 367 -5.16 -8.26 -13.09
C SER A 367 -5.67 -9.29 -12.08
N HIS A 368 -6.90 -9.11 -11.62
CA HIS A 368 -7.53 -9.92 -10.58
C HIS A 368 -7.44 -11.43 -10.88
N ARG A 369 -7.15 -12.21 -9.83
CA ARG A 369 -7.08 -13.69 -9.89
C ARG A 369 -8.42 -14.30 -9.53
N THR A 370 -9.31 -14.42 -10.50
CA THR A 370 -10.57 -15.13 -10.34
C THR A 370 -10.33 -16.65 -10.23
N ASN A 371 -11.16 -17.31 -9.45
CA ASN A 371 -11.17 -18.76 -9.30
C ASN A 371 -12.61 -19.30 -9.32
N LEU A 372 -12.75 -20.61 -9.42
CA LEU A 372 -14.06 -21.27 -9.48
C LEU A 372 -14.96 -20.95 -8.29
N LYS A 373 -14.39 -20.83 -7.10
CA LYS A 373 -15.15 -20.49 -5.89
C LYS A 373 -15.77 -19.11 -5.98
N GLU A 374 -15.02 -18.14 -6.49
CA GLU A 374 -15.52 -16.77 -6.70
C GLU A 374 -16.67 -16.74 -7.71
N LEU A 375 -16.52 -17.43 -8.86
CA LEU A 375 -17.59 -17.55 -9.86
C LEU A 375 -18.86 -18.16 -9.28
N PHE A 376 -18.73 -19.19 -8.43
CA PHE A 376 -19.86 -19.77 -7.73
C PHE A 376 -20.53 -18.78 -6.77
N CYS A 377 -19.75 -18.06 -5.96
CA CYS A 377 -20.27 -17.09 -4.99
C CYS A 377 -20.95 -15.87 -5.65
N LEU A 378 -20.50 -15.48 -6.83
CA LEU A 378 -21.10 -14.39 -7.60
C LEU A 378 -22.36 -14.77 -8.38
N GLY A 379 -22.78 -16.05 -8.30
CA GLY A 379 -23.99 -16.54 -8.96
C GLY A 379 -23.82 -16.86 -10.45
N ASP A 380 -22.60 -16.86 -10.99
CA ASP A 380 -22.32 -17.23 -12.38
C ASP A 380 -22.22 -18.77 -12.54
N TRP A 381 -23.25 -19.45 -12.10
CA TRP A 381 -23.24 -20.91 -11.96
C TRP A 381 -23.11 -21.64 -13.30
N GLY A 382 -23.72 -21.10 -14.37
CA GLY A 382 -23.58 -21.68 -15.71
C GLY A 382 -22.14 -21.71 -16.18
N TYR A 383 -21.44 -20.59 -16.01
CA TYR A 383 -20.03 -20.48 -16.36
C TYR A 383 -19.14 -21.31 -15.42
N PHE A 384 -19.42 -21.30 -14.12
CA PHE A 384 -18.77 -22.15 -13.13
C PHE A 384 -18.82 -23.64 -13.52
N LEU A 385 -20.00 -24.16 -13.89
CA LEU A 385 -20.16 -25.57 -14.30
C LEU A 385 -19.42 -25.86 -15.61
N LYS A 386 -19.43 -24.95 -16.57
CA LYS A 386 -18.68 -25.07 -17.83
C LYS A 386 -17.20 -25.21 -17.55
N GLU A 387 -16.62 -24.35 -16.72
CA GLU A 387 -15.21 -24.35 -16.37
C GLU A 387 -14.83 -25.58 -15.51
N ALA A 388 -15.68 -26.00 -14.57
CA ALA A 388 -15.49 -27.22 -13.80
C ALA A 388 -15.44 -28.47 -14.69
N ARG A 389 -16.32 -28.57 -15.70
CA ARG A 389 -16.31 -29.64 -16.70
C ARG A 389 -15.02 -29.64 -17.52
N TYR A 390 -14.58 -28.49 -17.97
CA TYR A 390 -13.34 -28.35 -18.73
C TYR A 390 -12.15 -28.88 -17.92
N GLN A 391 -12.02 -28.45 -16.65
CA GLN A 391 -10.92 -28.87 -15.76
C GLN A 391 -11.00 -30.37 -15.39
N ALA A 392 -12.18 -30.94 -15.36
CA ALA A 392 -12.38 -32.34 -15.08
C ALA A 392 -11.84 -33.28 -16.18
N LYS A 393 -11.58 -32.74 -17.38
CA LYS A 393 -11.04 -33.52 -18.52
C LYS A 393 -11.79 -34.82 -18.78
N GLY A 394 -13.13 -34.79 -18.74
CA GLY A 394 -14.01 -35.95 -18.97
C GLY A 394 -14.19 -36.89 -17.77
N SER A 395 -13.49 -36.70 -16.67
CA SER A 395 -13.62 -37.55 -15.47
C SER A 395 -14.73 -37.07 -14.55
N LEU A 396 -15.76 -37.89 -14.33
CA LEU A 396 -16.86 -37.61 -13.42
C LEU A 396 -16.37 -37.43 -11.97
N LEU A 397 -15.45 -38.25 -11.51
CA LEU A 397 -14.90 -38.15 -10.15
C LEU A 397 -14.13 -36.85 -9.95
N ARG A 398 -13.35 -36.42 -10.93
CA ARG A 398 -12.67 -35.13 -10.89
C ARG A 398 -13.67 -33.96 -10.90
N PHE A 399 -14.72 -34.07 -11.72
CA PHE A 399 -15.78 -33.07 -11.75
C PHE A 399 -16.43 -32.88 -10.38
N ILE A 400 -16.87 -34.02 -9.75
CA ILE A 400 -17.46 -33.99 -8.41
C ILE A 400 -16.48 -33.38 -7.39
N LYS A 401 -15.20 -33.80 -7.43
CA LYS A 401 -14.17 -33.26 -6.53
C LYS A 401 -14.01 -31.74 -6.69
N ILE A 402 -14.00 -31.22 -7.92
CA ILE A 402 -13.89 -29.78 -8.21
C ILE A 402 -15.11 -29.05 -7.68
N ILE A 403 -16.32 -29.56 -7.93
CA ILE A 403 -17.56 -28.97 -7.41
C ILE A 403 -17.50 -28.91 -5.88
N LEU A 404 -17.26 -30.03 -5.21
CA LEU A 404 -17.23 -30.08 -3.75
C LEU A 404 -16.14 -29.16 -3.16
N SER A 405 -14.95 -29.15 -3.73
CA SER A 405 -13.85 -28.29 -3.23
C SER A 405 -14.12 -26.78 -3.44
N SER A 406 -14.93 -26.42 -4.43
CA SER A 406 -15.27 -25.03 -4.71
C SER A 406 -16.50 -24.53 -3.97
N THR A 407 -17.47 -25.42 -3.67
CA THR A 407 -18.77 -25.04 -3.10
C THR A 407 -18.85 -25.30 -1.58
N VAL A 408 -18.42 -26.47 -1.11
CA VAL A 408 -18.50 -26.85 0.31
C VAL A 408 -17.86 -25.81 1.24
N PRO A 409 -16.66 -25.28 0.95
CA PRO A 409 -16.07 -24.24 1.79
C PRO A 409 -16.91 -22.96 1.86
N VAL A 410 -17.77 -22.69 0.89
CA VAL A 410 -18.65 -21.52 0.87
C VAL A 410 -19.81 -21.71 1.84
N PHE A 411 -20.44 -22.89 1.84
CA PHE A 411 -21.55 -23.22 2.74
C PHE A 411 -21.09 -23.43 4.20
N TRP A 412 -19.89 -23.96 4.39
CA TRP A 412 -19.25 -24.07 5.70
C TRP A 412 -18.43 -22.80 6.06
N GLY A 413 -18.62 -21.75 5.30
CA GLY A 413 -17.84 -20.55 5.23
C GLY A 413 -17.39 -19.94 6.56
N PRO A 414 -18.25 -19.79 7.59
CA PRO A 414 -17.79 -19.27 8.87
C PRO A 414 -16.76 -20.16 9.56
N PHE A 415 -16.81 -21.46 9.31
CA PHE A 415 -15.99 -22.45 10.03
C PHE A 415 -14.72 -22.91 9.30
N SER A 416 -14.70 -22.90 7.97
CA SER A 416 -13.53 -23.38 7.19
C SER A 416 -12.42 -22.32 7.05
N TYR A 417 -12.76 -21.05 7.11
CA TYR A 417 -11.79 -19.94 7.09
C TYR A 417 -11.11 -19.71 8.43
N PHE A 418 -11.63 -20.29 9.48
CA PHE A 418 -11.16 -20.15 10.86
C PHE A 418 -10.26 -21.30 11.30
N ASN A 419 -9.47 -21.88 10.46
CA ASN A 419 -8.31 -22.58 10.97
C ASN A 419 -7.28 -21.54 11.45
N PHE A 420 -7.66 -20.83 12.56
CA PHE A 420 -6.78 -19.91 13.29
C PHE A 420 -5.41 -20.54 13.57
N SER A 421 -5.33 -21.86 13.67
CA SER A 421 -4.07 -22.56 13.87
C SER A 421 -3.12 -22.47 12.68
N ALA A 422 -3.64 -22.36 11.45
CA ALA A 422 -2.79 -22.24 10.25
C ALA A 422 -2.19 -20.82 10.11
N PHE A 423 -2.93 -19.79 10.56
CA PHE A 423 -2.47 -18.39 10.54
C PHE A 423 -1.65 -18.01 11.77
N GLU A 424 -1.72 -18.77 12.85
CA GLU A 424 -1.03 -18.48 14.12
C GLU A 424 0.39 -19.03 14.19
N ARG A 425 0.89 -19.68 13.17
CA ARG A 425 2.27 -20.21 13.17
C ARG A 425 3.29 -19.08 12.85
N PRO A 426 4.36 -18.97 13.64
CA PRO A 426 4.57 -19.57 14.95
C PRO A 426 3.71 -18.92 16.04
N GLY A 427 3.05 -19.72 16.87
CA GLY A 427 2.06 -19.29 17.85
C GLY A 427 2.69 -18.72 19.13
N ILE A 428 3.13 -17.48 19.09
CA ILE A 428 3.72 -16.77 20.25
C ILE A 428 2.71 -15.93 21.04
N VAL A 429 1.44 -15.97 20.66
CA VAL A 429 0.40 -15.15 21.29
C VAL A 429 -0.01 -15.73 22.64
N ASN A 430 -0.03 -14.89 23.68
CA ASN A 430 -0.50 -15.27 25.02
C ASN A 430 -1.92 -15.85 24.97
N ARG A 431 -2.16 -16.97 25.68
CA ARG A 431 -3.43 -17.71 25.63
C ARG A 431 -4.64 -16.90 26.11
N ALA A 432 -4.47 -16.10 27.15
CA ALA A 432 -5.56 -15.26 27.69
C ALA A 432 -5.91 -14.13 26.70
N PHE A 433 -4.91 -13.48 26.13
CA PHE A 433 -5.07 -12.46 25.11
C PHE A 433 -5.74 -13.03 23.86
N LYS A 434 -5.31 -14.19 23.39
CA LYS A 434 -5.92 -14.91 22.27
C LYS A 434 -7.40 -15.18 22.47
N ARG A 435 -7.78 -15.68 23.67
CA ARG A 435 -9.20 -15.95 24.00
C ARG A 435 -10.03 -14.66 24.01
N ARG A 436 -9.50 -13.57 24.57
CA ARG A 436 -10.17 -12.26 24.62
C ARG A 436 -10.38 -11.72 23.21
N MET A 437 -9.35 -11.75 22.37
CA MET A 437 -9.41 -11.23 21.00
C MET A 437 -10.29 -12.08 20.07
N LYS A 438 -10.26 -13.41 20.18
CA LYS A 438 -11.17 -14.28 19.42
C LYS A 438 -12.65 -13.93 19.61
N ARG A 439 -13.04 -13.52 20.82
CA ARG A 439 -14.41 -13.07 21.10
C ARG A 439 -14.69 -11.69 20.50
N ARG A 440 -13.72 -10.77 20.60
CA ARG A 440 -13.85 -9.38 20.15
C ARG A 440 -13.81 -9.26 18.63
N CYS A 441 -12.92 -9.99 17.96
CA CYS A 441 -12.68 -9.89 16.52
C CYS A 441 -13.55 -10.82 15.66
N LYS A 442 -14.49 -11.56 16.24
CA LYS A 442 -15.27 -12.59 15.55
C LYS A 442 -16.05 -12.10 14.33
N ARG A 443 -16.42 -10.81 14.28
CA ARG A 443 -17.13 -10.17 13.18
C ARG A 443 -16.19 -9.57 12.13
N ASP A 444 -14.99 -9.18 12.52
CA ASP A 444 -14.07 -8.37 11.69
C ASP A 444 -13.17 -9.21 10.79
N ILE A 445 -13.06 -10.52 11.05
CA ILE A 445 -12.19 -11.45 10.32
C ILE A 445 -12.93 -12.20 9.20
N LEU A 446 -14.28 -12.17 9.21
CA LEU A 446 -15.15 -13.02 8.38
C LEU A 446 -15.29 -12.62 6.90
N TYR A 447 -14.91 -11.41 6.51
CA TYR A 447 -15.30 -10.83 5.21
C TYR A 447 -14.25 -10.95 4.11
N PHE A 448 -13.18 -11.69 4.33
CA PHE A 448 -11.94 -11.54 3.56
C PHE A 448 -11.90 -12.14 2.15
N THR A 449 -12.87 -12.87 1.64
CA THR A 449 -12.57 -13.76 0.52
C THR A 449 -13.44 -13.69 -0.72
N VAL A 450 -14.54 -12.98 -0.73
CA VAL A 450 -15.49 -13.05 -1.86
C VAL A 450 -15.82 -11.69 -2.48
N ASP A 451 -15.68 -10.61 -1.71
CA ASP A 451 -16.01 -9.26 -2.18
C ASP A 451 -14.72 -8.47 -2.45
N PRO A 452 -14.33 -8.28 -3.74
CA PRO A 452 -13.11 -7.58 -4.09
C PRO A 452 -13.14 -6.10 -3.68
N VAL A 453 -14.32 -5.47 -3.61
CA VAL A 453 -14.45 -4.08 -3.15
C VAL A 453 -14.07 -3.99 -1.67
N LYS A 454 -14.59 -4.90 -0.83
CA LYS A 454 -14.20 -4.96 0.59
C LYS A 454 -12.72 -5.26 0.79
N HIS A 455 -12.12 -6.06 -0.10
CA HIS A 455 -10.67 -6.28 -0.07
C HIS A 455 -9.89 -4.99 -0.33
N LEU A 456 -10.29 -4.21 -1.33
CA LEU A 456 -9.68 -2.91 -1.62
C LEU A 456 -9.88 -1.91 -0.48
N GLU A 457 -11.04 -1.95 0.21
CA GLU A 457 -11.38 -1.06 1.31
C GLU A 457 -10.84 -1.52 2.68
N SER A 458 -10.23 -2.70 2.78
CA SER A 458 -9.79 -3.30 4.05
C SER A 458 -8.58 -2.65 4.73
N GLY A 459 -7.92 -1.69 4.07
CA GLY A 459 -6.70 -1.06 4.58
C GLY A 459 -5.40 -1.77 4.22
N ASN A 460 -5.45 -2.88 3.48
CA ASN A 460 -4.24 -3.61 3.06
C ASN A 460 -3.40 -2.81 2.06
N ILE A 461 -4.07 -2.11 1.12
CA ILE A 461 -3.41 -1.22 0.18
C ILE A 461 -2.64 -0.14 0.95
N GLN A 462 -3.31 0.52 1.89
CA GLN A 462 -2.74 1.61 2.68
C GLN A 462 -1.55 1.14 3.51
N THR A 463 -1.60 -0.06 4.06
CA THR A 463 -0.47 -0.60 4.82
C THR A 463 0.81 -0.68 3.97
N ARG A 464 0.69 -1.10 2.70
CA ARG A 464 1.84 -1.16 1.79
C ARG A 464 2.30 0.20 1.31
N THR A 465 1.36 1.07 0.91
CA THR A 465 1.70 2.42 0.42
C THR A 465 2.31 3.29 1.52
N GLU A 466 1.84 3.16 2.77
CA GLU A 466 2.41 3.83 3.94
C GLU A 466 3.83 3.35 4.25
N LEU A 467 4.11 2.04 4.11
CA LEU A 467 5.47 1.52 4.21
C LEU A 467 6.39 2.18 3.20
N LEU A 468 5.97 2.13 1.93
CA LEU A 468 6.77 2.67 0.85
C LEU A 468 6.98 4.18 1.02
N ALA A 469 5.96 4.93 1.44
CA ALA A 469 6.12 6.35 1.74
C ALA A 469 7.18 6.63 2.82
N TRP A 470 7.32 5.76 3.82
CA TRP A 470 8.37 5.91 4.84
C TRP A 470 9.76 5.60 4.29
N VAL A 471 9.89 4.54 3.51
CA VAL A 471 11.18 4.18 2.90
C VAL A 471 11.59 5.20 1.85
N ASP A 472 10.65 5.66 1.05
CA ASP A 472 10.85 6.69 0.01
C ASP A 472 11.39 7.99 0.59
N ALA A 473 10.88 8.40 1.75
CA ALA A 473 11.30 9.62 2.43
C ALA A 473 12.81 9.63 2.77
N ASP A 474 13.38 8.48 3.13
CA ASP A 474 14.81 8.36 3.45
C ASP A 474 15.72 8.61 2.21
N TYR A 475 15.17 8.47 0.99
CA TYR A 475 15.91 8.62 -0.28
C TYR A 475 15.43 9.79 -1.14
N ASN A 476 14.48 10.58 -0.65
CA ASN A 476 13.81 11.62 -1.44
C ASN A 476 13.32 11.08 -2.79
N MET A 477 12.61 9.97 -2.75
CA MET A 477 12.03 9.25 -3.89
C MET A 477 10.54 9.04 -3.70
N GLN A 478 9.85 8.58 -4.75
CA GLN A 478 8.44 8.23 -4.67
C GLN A 478 8.10 7.02 -5.53
N HIS A 479 7.39 6.05 -4.95
CA HIS A 479 6.76 4.99 -5.72
C HIS A 479 5.50 5.50 -6.42
N LEU A 480 5.33 5.09 -7.67
CA LEU A 480 4.17 5.37 -8.51
C LEU A 480 3.40 4.08 -8.78
N PHE A 481 2.09 4.13 -8.59
CA PHE A 481 1.18 2.98 -8.64
C PHE A 481 0.17 3.10 -9.79
N PRO A 482 0.53 2.78 -11.06
CA PRO A 482 -0.40 2.94 -12.18
C PRO A 482 -1.68 2.10 -12.04
N PHE A 483 -1.60 0.93 -11.42
CA PHE A 483 -2.76 0.06 -11.19
C PHE A 483 -3.66 0.53 -10.03
N LEU A 484 -3.20 1.49 -9.22
CA LEU A 484 -4.02 2.18 -8.23
C LEU A 484 -4.62 3.50 -8.77
N ASP A 485 -4.61 3.74 -10.08
CA ASP A 485 -5.46 4.76 -10.70
C ASP A 485 -6.92 4.38 -10.49
N TYR A 486 -7.73 5.27 -9.89
CA TYR A 486 -9.11 4.93 -9.56
C TYR A 486 -9.93 4.53 -10.79
N ARG A 487 -9.62 5.06 -11.98
CA ARG A 487 -10.27 4.71 -13.25
C ARG A 487 -9.96 3.27 -13.65
N VAL A 488 -8.70 2.84 -13.44
CA VAL A 488 -8.25 1.45 -13.67
C VAL A 488 -8.97 0.51 -12.72
N VAL A 489 -9.12 0.91 -11.45
CA VAL A 489 -9.84 0.12 -10.44
C VAL A 489 -11.34 0.05 -10.74
N ASP A 490 -11.99 1.17 -11.09
CA ASP A 490 -13.40 1.20 -11.47
C ASP A 490 -13.69 0.33 -12.70
N PHE A 491 -12.83 0.42 -13.72
CA PHE A 491 -12.93 -0.47 -14.88
C PHE A 491 -12.83 -1.94 -14.44
N ALA A 492 -11.83 -2.30 -13.65
CA ALA A 492 -11.62 -3.67 -13.19
C ALA A 492 -12.83 -4.22 -12.41
N MET A 493 -13.48 -3.37 -11.58
CA MET A 493 -14.68 -3.75 -10.83
C MET A 493 -15.91 -3.86 -11.71
N SER A 494 -15.94 -3.17 -12.86
CA SER A 494 -17.05 -3.18 -13.83
C SER A 494 -16.99 -4.38 -14.78
N VAL A 495 -15.82 -4.95 -15.02
CA VAL A 495 -15.63 -6.10 -15.92
C VAL A 495 -16.28 -7.35 -15.34
N PRO A 496 -17.07 -8.10 -16.14
CA PRO A 496 -17.62 -9.40 -15.72
C PRO A 496 -16.53 -10.39 -15.29
N ARG A 497 -16.64 -10.94 -14.08
CA ARG A 497 -15.60 -11.83 -13.50
C ARG A 497 -15.25 -13.03 -14.36
N ARG A 498 -16.21 -13.56 -15.14
CA ARG A 498 -15.99 -14.64 -16.11
C ARG A 498 -14.91 -14.33 -17.15
N LEU A 499 -14.68 -13.05 -17.48
CA LEU A 499 -13.62 -12.67 -18.43
C LEU A 499 -12.22 -12.77 -17.85
N TYR A 500 -12.07 -12.79 -16.53
CA TYR A 500 -10.77 -13.02 -15.88
C TYR A 500 -10.37 -14.49 -15.76
N TYR A 501 -11.27 -15.42 -16.09
CA TYR A 501 -11.02 -16.84 -15.94
C TYR A 501 -11.54 -17.60 -17.15
N TYR A 502 -10.66 -18.30 -17.85
CA TYR A 502 -11.03 -19.06 -19.04
C TYR A 502 -10.19 -20.33 -19.16
N HIS A 503 -10.83 -21.48 -19.30
CA HIS A 503 -10.21 -22.81 -19.43
C HIS A 503 -9.11 -23.09 -18.38
N GLY A 504 -9.40 -22.75 -17.13
CA GLY A 504 -8.45 -22.91 -16.03
C GLY A 504 -7.37 -21.84 -15.95
N THR A 505 -7.31 -20.93 -16.92
CA THR A 505 -6.36 -19.81 -16.93
C THR A 505 -6.97 -18.63 -16.21
N ASN A 506 -6.34 -18.19 -15.10
CA ASN A 506 -6.72 -16.97 -14.40
C ASN A 506 -6.08 -15.73 -15.06
N ARG A 507 -6.58 -14.53 -14.71
CA ARG A 507 -6.16 -13.25 -15.30
C ARG A 507 -6.32 -13.22 -16.84
N TYR A 508 -7.24 -14.02 -17.39
CA TYR A 508 -7.31 -14.28 -18.82
C TYR A 508 -7.45 -12.99 -19.64
N LEU A 509 -8.39 -12.11 -19.28
CA LEU A 509 -8.59 -10.82 -19.97
C LEU A 509 -7.30 -9.98 -19.96
N PHE A 510 -6.63 -9.89 -18.81
CA PHE A 510 -5.38 -9.13 -18.68
C PHE A 510 -4.27 -9.70 -19.57
N ARG A 511 -4.11 -11.02 -19.58
CA ARG A 511 -3.14 -11.70 -20.45
C ARG A 511 -3.42 -11.39 -21.91
N LYS A 512 -4.68 -11.48 -22.34
CA LYS A 512 -5.11 -11.19 -23.71
C LYS A 512 -4.91 -9.73 -24.10
N ALA A 513 -5.21 -8.79 -23.22
CA ALA A 513 -4.99 -7.35 -23.48
C ALA A 513 -3.50 -7.01 -23.73
N PHE A 514 -2.58 -7.74 -23.07
CA PHE A 514 -1.14 -7.47 -23.15
C PHE A 514 -0.34 -8.57 -23.87
N GLU A 515 -0.99 -9.50 -24.56
CA GLU A 515 -0.35 -10.63 -25.25
C GLU A 515 0.68 -10.19 -26.28
N ARG A 516 0.39 -9.09 -27.01
CA ARG A 516 1.30 -8.53 -28.04
C ARG A 516 2.42 -7.65 -27.46
N LEU A 517 2.33 -7.33 -26.19
CA LEU A 517 3.29 -6.49 -25.47
C LEU A 517 4.42 -7.31 -24.87
N LEU A 518 4.10 -8.49 -24.33
CA LEU A 518 4.99 -9.30 -23.51
C LEU A 518 5.51 -10.53 -24.27
N PRO A 519 6.69 -11.07 -23.88
CA PRO A 519 7.12 -12.40 -24.34
C PRO A 519 6.06 -13.46 -24.03
N GLU A 520 5.78 -14.36 -24.97
CA GLU A 520 4.75 -15.40 -24.83
C GLU A 520 4.96 -16.25 -23.55
N LYS A 521 6.22 -16.67 -23.30
CA LYS A 521 6.61 -17.41 -22.09
C LYS A 521 6.18 -16.70 -20.81
N LEU A 522 6.35 -15.38 -20.74
CA LEU A 522 5.97 -14.55 -19.58
C LEU A 522 4.45 -14.38 -19.54
N CYS A 523 3.83 -14.05 -20.66
CA CYS A 523 2.40 -13.77 -20.74
C CYS A 523 1.55 -14.96 -20.24
N TYR A 524 1.94 -16.20 -20.56
CA TYR A 524 1.21 -17.41 -20.20
C TYR A 524 1.85 -18.22 -19.09
N TYR A 525 2.84 -17.69 -18.38
CA TYR A 525 3.43 -18.37 -17.24
C TYR A 525 2.38 -18.67 -16.17
N ALA A 526 2.22 -19.97 -15.87
CA ALA A 526 1.15 -20.44 -15.00
C ALA A 526 1.55 -20.52 -13.51
N TYR A 527 2.85 -20.50 -13.24
CA TYR A 527 3.39 -20.74 -11.92
C TYR A 527 3.77 -19.43 -11.26
N LYS A 528 3.62 -19.35 -9.95
CA LYS A 528 4.19 -18.31 -9.10
C LYS A 528 4.94 -19.02 -7.99
N ASP A 529 5.98 -19.75 -8.38
CA ASP A 529 6.84 -20.46 -7.45
C ASP A 529 8.10 -19.62 -7.26
N ASP A 530 8.17 -18.97 -6.14
CA ASP A 530 9.29 -18.11 -5.69
C ASP A 530 10.48 -18.99 -5.22
N ILE A 531 10.88 -19.99 -6.03
CA ILE A 531 11.86 -21.01 -5.63
C ILE A 531 13.24 -20.37 -5.46
N ALA A 532 13.64 -19.50 -6.37
CA ALA A 532 14.92 -18.78 -6.26
C ALA A 532 14.94 -17.86 -5.03
N ARG A 533 13.83 -17.16 -4.79
CA ARG A 533 13.63 -16.31 -3.62
C ARG A 533 13.57 -17.14 -2.34
N CYS A 534 12.88 -18.28 -2.34
CA CYS A 534 12.83 -19.20 -1.20
C CYS A 534 14.21 -19.80 -0.88
N ALA A 535 14.99 -20.22 -1.88
CA ALA A 535 16.33 -20.73 -1.68
C ALA A 535 17.28 -19.66 -1.11
N TYR A 536 17.17 -18.42 -1.62
CA TYR A 536 17.90 -17.27 -1.12
C TYR A 536 17.53 -16.93 0.32
N PHE A 537 16.22 -16.79 0.61
CA PHE A 537 15.75 -16.50 1.96
C PHE A 537 16.07 -17.63 2.94
N GLY A 538 16.23 -18.88 2.47
CA GLY A 538 16.66 -20.01 3.28
C GLY A 538 18.03 -19.82 3.90
N GLY A 539 19.02 -19.41 3.11
CA GLY A 539 20.37 -19.13 3.59
C GLY A 539 20.44 -17.94 4.55
N THR A 540 19.69 -16.88 4.28
CA THR A 540 19.62 -15.67 5.13
C THR A 540 18.75 -15.86 6.37
N THR A 541 17.81 -16.81 6.37
CA THR A 541 16.88 -17.02 7.49
C THR A 541 17.63 -17.43 8.76
N LYS A 542 18.69 -18.23 8.67
CA LYS A 542 19.50 -18.62 9.83
C LYS A 542 20.16 -17.40 10.50
N LYS A 543 20.73 -16.51 9.70
CA LYS A 543 21.33 -15.26 10.20
C LYS A 543 20.26 -14.34 10.79
N LYS A 544 19.13 -14.15 10.10
CA LYS A 544 17.99 -13.36 10.58
C LYS A 544 17.41 -13.93 11.87
N LEU A 545 17.39 -15.25 12.05
CA LEU A 545 16.92 -15.90 13.27
C LEU A 545 17.85 -15.61 14.45
N GLU A 546 19.18 -15.62 14.25
CA GLU A 546 20.14 -15.22 15.30
C GLU A 546 19.99 -13.73 15.66
N GLU A 547 19.79 -12.87 14.70
CA GLU A 547 19.48 -11.46 14.94
C GLU A 547 18.16 -11.28 15.69
N ALA A 548 17.12 -12.06 15.35
CA ALA A 548 15.85 -12.06 16.05
C ALA A 548 15.98 -12.54 17.51
N LYS A 549 16.82 -13.53 17.78
CA LYS A 549 17.16 -13.96 19.15
C LYS A 549 17.75 -12.81 19.97
N ASN A 550 18.68 -12.07 19.37
CA ASN A 550 19.28 -10.92 20.05
C ASN A 550 18.26 -9.79 20.25
N THR A 551 17.43 -9.51 19.24
CA THR A 551 16.35 -8.52 19.33
C THR A 551 15.32 -8.91 20.39
N ALA A 552 14.96 -10.19 20.48
CA ALA A 552 14.00 -10.69 21.48
C ALA A 552 14.45 -10.47 22.92
N LYS A 553 15.78 -10.53 23.17
CA LYS A 553 16.36 -10.21 24.49
C LYS A 553 16.20 -8.73 24.88
N LEU A 554 16.05 -7.85 23.89
CA LEU A 554 15.88 -6.40 24.09
C LEU A 554 14.43 -5.99 24.28
N LEU A 555 13.46 -6.90 24.08
CA LEU A 555 12.05 -6.59 24.27
C LEU A 555 11.71 -6.33 25.73
N ASP A 556 10.95 -5.27 25.95
CA ASP A 556 10.41 -4.93 27.28
C ASP A 556 9.34 -5.96 27.68
N ARG A 557 9.69 -6.86 28.59
CA ARG A 557 8.78 -7.89 29.09
C ARG A 557 7.57 -7.28 29.79
N GLY A 558 7.72 -6.14 30.47
CA GLY A 558 6.60 -5.44 31.12
C GLY A 558 5.56 -4.98 30.10
N MET A 559 6.00 -4.42 28.97
CA MET A 559 5.13 -3.95 27.92
C MET A 559 4.40 -5.09 27.17
N PHE A 560 5.09 -6.21 26.90
CA PHE A 560 4.57 -7.26 26.01
C PHE A 560 4.08 -8.53 26.69
N SER A 561 4.29 -8.72 28.02
CA SER A 561 3.79 -9.90 28.73
C SER A 561 2.27 -10.12 28.64
N PRO A 562 1.42 -9.10 28.52
CA PRO A 562 0.00 -9.32 28.27
C PRO A 562 -0.30 -9.97 26.91
N TYR A 563 0.59 -9.86 25.93
CA TYR A 563 0.39 -10.19 24.53
C TYR A 563 1.18 -11.40 24.05
N ILE A 564 2.39 -11.62 24.58
CA ILE A 564 3.35 -12.64 24.15
C ILE A 564 3.48 -13.74 25.21
N ASP A 565 3.47 -14.98 24.74
CA ASP A 565 3.87 -16.16 25.52
C ASP A 565 5.39 -16.31 25.43
N TRP A 566 6.09 -15.82 26.45
CA TRP A 566 7.54 -15.78 26.50
C TRP A 566 8.19 -17.16 26.51
N TYR A 567 7.58 -18.13 27.21
CA TYR A 567 8.06 -19.51 27.24
C TYR A 567 8.08 -20.11 25.83
N LYS A 568 6.99 -19.92 25.12
CA LYS A 568 6.86 -20.41 23.75
C LYS A 568 7.75 -19.68 22.75
N LEU A 569 7.98 -18.39 22.95
CA LEU A 569 8.93 -17.62 22.16
C LEU A 569 10.35 -18.15 22.34
N GLU A 570 10.79 -18.39 23.58
CA GLU A 570 12.11 -18.93 23.90
C GLU A 570 12.29 -20.36 23.37
N GLU A 571 11.28 -21.21 23.49
CA GLU A 571 11.25 -22.56 22.92
C GLU A 571 11.46 -22.53 21.40
N LEU A 572 10.70 -21.70 20.66
CA LEU A 572 10.82 -21.57 19.21
C LEU A 572 12.17 -21.04 18.77
N LEU A 573 12.75 -20.09 19.50
CA LEU A 573 14.07 -19.54 19.22
C LEU A 573 15.21 -20.51 19.55
N GLY A 574 15.02 -21.44 20.51
CA GLY A 574 16.00 -22.43 20.93
C GLY A 574 15.95 -23.76 20.15
N SER A 575 14.84 -24.06 19.47
CA SER A 575 14.60 -25.36 18.86
C SER A 575 15.35 -25.58 17.54
N PRO A 576 16.06 -26.72 17.37
CA PRO A 576 16.64 -27.11 16.07
C PRO A 576 15.58 -27.36 14.99
N ALA A 577 14.40 -27.86 15.36
CA ALA A 577 13.27 -28.06 14.44
C ALA A 577 12.71 -26.74 13.91
N GLY A 578 12.73 -25.67 14.73
CA GLY A 578 12.39 -24.30 14.29
C GLY A 578 13.37 -23.77 13.25
N GLN A 579 14.62 -24.19 13.25
CA GLN A 579 15.63 -23.71 12.30
C GLN A 579 15.44 -24.21 10.87
N ASN A 580 14.71 -25.30 10.66
CA ASN A 580 14.48 -25.89 9.34
C ASN A 580 13.16 -25.49 8.67
N ASP A 581 12.25 -24.81 9.38
CA ASP A 581 10.99 -24.33 8.81
C ASP A 581 11.12 -22.86 8.38
N LEU A 582 11.57 -22.66 7.16
CA LEU A 582 11.91 -21.34 6.58
C LEU A 582 10.76 -20.32 6.68
N ARG A 583 9.53 -20.77 6.40
CA ARG A 583 8.36 -19.88 6.41
C ARG A 583 7.96 -19.45 7.81
N ASN A 584 7.98 -20.38 8.76
CA ASN A 584 7.67 -20.07 10.15
C ASN A 584 8.73 -19.19 10.79
N ASN A 585 10.00 -19.38 10.43
CA ASN A 585 11.11 -18.55 10.90
C ASN A 585 11.00 -17.09 10.42
N HIS A 586 10.67 -16.87 9.16
CA HIS A 586 10.46 -15.52 8.63
C HIS A 586 9.33 -14.79 9.39
N LEU A 587 8.20 -15.45 9.62
CA LEU A 587 7.09 -14.88 10.38
C LEU A 587 7.45 -14.59 11.84
N LEU A 588 8.27 -15.44 12.47
CA LEU A 588 8.73 -15.24 13.85
C LEU A 588 9.65 -14.03 13.96
N VAL A 589 10.65 -13.94 13.07
CA VAL A 589 11.56 -12.78 12.97
C VAL A 589 10.76 -11.48 12.86
N TRP A 590 9.81 -11.46 11.94
CA TRP A 590 8.99 -10.29 11.71
C TRP A 590 8.13 -9.87 12.92
N LYS A 591 7.49 -10.81 13.63
CA LYS A 591 6.73 -10.52 14.85
C LYS A 591 7.60 -9.88 15.94
N ILE A 592 8.82 -10.39 16.12
CA ILE A 592 9.80 -9.85 17.09
C ILE A 592 10.20 -8.42 16.68
N GLN A 593 10.49 -8.20 15.42
CA GLN A 593 10.88 -6.89 14.89
C GLN A 593 9.79 -5.85 15.07
N VAL A 594 8.53 -6.19 14.79
CA VAL A 594 7.39 -5.30 15.01
C VAL A 594 7.27 -4.90 16.50
N CYS A 595 7.35 -5.87 17.42
CA CYS A 595 7.30 -5.56 18.85
C CYS A 595 8.44 -4.64 19.28
N TYR A 596 9.67 -4.91 18.83
CA TYR A 596 10.84 -4.08 19.13
C TYR A 596 10.68 -2.64 18.61
N LEU A 597 10.14 -2.49 17.43
CA LEU A 597 9.93 -1.18 16.85
C LEU A 597 8.81 -0.40 17.57
N LEU A 598 7.70 -1.05 17.92
CA LEU A 598 6.65 -0.43 18.74
C LEU A 598 7.18 0.05 20.08
N GLN A 599 8.06 -0.74 20.72
CA GLN A 599 8.74 -0.36 21.95
C GLN A 599 9.62 0.88 21.73
N ARG A 600 10.42 0.92 20.68
CA ARG A 600 11.26 2.07 20.35
C ARG A 600 10.44 3.33 20.10
N ILE A 601 9.43 3.27 19.26
CA ILE A 601 8.54 4.41 18.97
C ILE A 601 7.91 4.93 20.26
N THR A 602 7.45 4.03 21.12
CA THR A 602 6.85 4.41 22.40
C THR A 602 7.88 5.09 23.33
N ALA A 603 9.11 4.59 23.36
CA ALA A 603 10.19 5.16 24.17
C ALA A 603 10.66 6.52 23.64
N GLU A 604 10.82 6.66 22.33
CA GLU A 604 11.16 7.94 21.68
C GLU A 604 10.07 8.99 21.94
N ALA A 605 8.80 8.62 21.79
CA ALA A 605 7.68 9.51 22.08
C ALA A 605 7.60 9.97 23.54
N LYS A 606 8.10 9.16 24.49
CA LYS A 606 8.22 9.56 25.90
C LYS A 606 9.39 10.52 26.18
N LYS A 607 10.47 10.45 25.43
CA LYS A 607 11.65 11.34 25.60
C LYS A 607 11.40 12.76 25.10
N VAL A 608 10.51 12.94 24.13
CA VAL A 608 10.19 14.24 23.53
C VAL A 608 9.24 15.06 24.40
N LEU A 609 8.56 14.45 25.35
CA LEU A 609 7.67 15.10 26.33
C LEU A 609 8.47 15.69 27.49
#